data_9223f4dae82d8d43bb7671f6220074dc
#
_entry.id   9223f4dae82d8d43bb7671f6220074dc
#
_cell.length_a   1.000
_cell.length_b   1.000
_cell.length_c   1.000
_cell.angle_alpha   90.00
_cell.angle_beta   90.00
_cell.angle_gamma   90.00
#
_symmetry.space_group_name_H-M   'P 1'
#
loop_
_entity.id
_entity.type
_entity.pdbx_description
1 polymer ?
#
loop_
_entity_poly.entity_id
_entity_poly.type
_entity_poly.pdbx_seq_one_letter_code
_entity_poly.pdbx_strand_id
1 'polypeptide(L)'
;MSEKELLSQHDWRRLARTVQSGNCVLVLGPGVAVEPGKEPRTPLTALLARSISDELEESDISAAPDTLAHVAQVYLHQPDRDRVDLELAVADFYEHYKDQTTSLHKELAALPFTLCVTTTPDAFLANAFRQVGKQPLVEYYNYRKERNVRLPEPDAARPVLFSLYGSIEDLDSLVLTESDLLDFLVNVINKTPPLPSLLTARFGDPDISFLFLGFGFHRWYVRILLHVLQAHGHRARSLALEDPGFFADPRHGEMAVFYGREHLIGFRKLSWRDFVTELRQNHEALVGQGVAAPPEPPAEAPLLFLCHAHEDKSAVARLAEQLQALGLRVWLDRQDLRGGDEWDRLIPAVLQKAAYVIVVESPRLQRRVESYVYKEIRIALERQQRFAPGFRYIIPVSLEECGGIEELKQLHAVDTVSYTHLRAHETR
;
A
#
# COMPACT_ATOMS: atom_id res chain seq x y z
N MET A 1 26.01 -17.49 -4.73
CA MET A 1 25.03 -16.39 -4.53
C MET A 1 25.82 -15.17 -4.11
N SER A 2 25.71 -14.08 -4.85
CA SER A 2 26.40 -12.82 -4.48
C SER A 2 25.69 -12.20 -3.27
N GLU A 3 26.46 -11.70 -2.26
CA GLU A 3 25.92 -11.00 -1.07
C GLU A 3 24.94 -9.85 -1.38
N LYS A 4 24.91 -9.36 -2.62
CA LYS A 4 24.00 -8.32 -3.08
C LYS A 4 22.54 -8.79 -3.32
N GLU A 5 22.28 -10.09 -3.28
CA GLU A 5 20.95 -10.66 -3.53
C GLU A 5 20.11 -10.84 -2.26
N LEU A 6 20.73 -10.81 -1.09
CA LEU A 6 20.07 -10.88 0.22
C LEU A 6 19.75 -9.48 0.75
N LEU A 7 18.60 -9.35 1.40
CA LEU A 7 18.28 -8.13 2.16
C LEU A 7 19.20 -8.04 3.37
N SER A 8 19.79 -6.86 3.60
CA SER A 8 20.52 -6.61 4.83
C SER A 8 19.58 -6.61 6.04
N GLN A 9 20.12 -6.80 7.24
CA GLN A 9 19.32 -6.67 8.49
C GLN A 9 18.64 -5.30 8.61
N HIS A 10 19.27 -4.25 8.08
CA HIS A 10 18.71 -2.92 8.02
C HIS A 10 17.50 -2.86 7.07
N ASP A 11 17.57 -3.51 5.89
CA ASP A 11 16.46 -3.52 4.93
C ASP A 11 15.27 -4.32 5.47
N TRP A 12 15.52 -5.45 6.14
CA TRP A 12 14.49 -6.23 6.81
C TRP A 12 13.75 -5.42 7.89
N ARG A 13 14.50 -4.76 8.78
CA ARG A 13 13.92 -3.89 9.82
C ARG A 13 13.13 -2.75 9.21
N ARG A 14 13.62 -2.14 8.12
CA ARG A 14 12.91 -1.07 7.43
C ARG A 14 11.60 -1.57 6.84
N LEU A 15 11.60 -2.72 6.15
CA LEU A 15 10.42 -3.32 5.58
C LEU A 15 9.39 -3.67 6.68
N ALA A 16 9.82 -4.32 7.76
CA ALA A 16 8.97 -4.66 8.89
C ALA A 16 8.30 -3.41 9.51
N ARG A 17 9.05 -2.31 9.68
CA ARG A 17 8.49 -1.02 10.14
C ARG A 17 7.50 -0.44 9.15
N THR A 18 7.77 -0.50 7.85
CA THR A 18 6.88 0.02 6.81
C THR A 18 5.55 -0.76 6.79
N VAL A 19 5.60 -2.09 7.00
CA VAL A 19 4.42 -2.92 7.15
C VAL A 19 3.67 -2.57 8.44
N GLN A 20 4.39 -2.44 9.57
CA GLN A 20 3.81 -2.09 10.86
C GLN A 20 3.10 -0.73 10.86
N SER A 21 3.64 0.25 10.14
CA SER A 21 3.05 1.60 10.03
C SER A 21 1.91 1.72 9.00
N GLY A 22 1.53 0.62 8.32
CA GLY A 22 0.50 0.63 7.28
C GLY A 22 0.93 1.33 5.97
N ASN A 23 2.22 1.61 5.80
CA ASN A 23 2.77 2.28 4.61
C ASN A 23 3.29 1.29 3.55
N CYS A 24 2.88 0.03 3.63
CA CYS A 24 3.19 -1.01 2.65
C CYS A 24 1.90 -1.61 2.10
N VAL A 25 1.68 -1.47 0.80
CA VAL A 25 0.60 -2.15 0.08
C VAL A 25 1.10 -3.52 -0.36
N LEU A 26 0.39 -4.58 0.04
CA LEU A 26 0.65 -5.93 -0.44
C LEU A 26 -0.04 -6.14 -1.77
N VAL A 27 0.70 -6.56 -2.81
CA VAL A 27 0.14 -6.85 -4.14
C VAL A 27 0.41 -8.31 -4.48
N LEU A 28 -0.67 -9.08 -4.62
CA LEU A 28 -0.63 -10.50 -4.95
C LEU A 28 -1.01 -10.74 -6.40
N GLY A 29 -0.16 -11.44 -7.10
CA GLY A 29 -0.44 -11.88 -8.46
C GLY A 29 -0.81 -13.37 -8.52
N PRO A 30 -1.06 -13.89 -9.73
CA PRO A 30 -1.49 -15.28 -9.94
C PRO A 30 -0.44 -16.30 -9.50
N GLY A 31 0.85 -15.94 -9.47
CA GLY A 31 1.92 -16.85 -9.08
C GLY A 31 1.83 -17.39 -7.66
N VAL A 32 1.18 -16.67 -6.73
CA VAL A 32 1.05 -17.09 -5.32
C VAL A 32 -0.30 -17.77 -5.01
N ALA A 33 -1.30 -17.64 -5.88
CA ALA A 33 -2.58 -18.33 -5.77
C ALA A 33 -2.44 -19.75 -6.33
N VAL A 34 -1.85 -20.64 -5.55
CA VAL A 34 -1.52 -22.01 -5.95
C VAL A 34 -2.46 -23.04 -5.31
N GLU A 35 -2.58 -24.22 -5.93
CA GLU A 35 -3.40 -25.32 -5.41
C GLU A 35 -2.92 -25.74 -4.00
N PRO A 36 -3.81 -25.70 -2.99
CA PRO A 36 -3.42 -26.02 -1.62
C PRO A 36 -2.98 -27.49 -1.46
N GLY A 37 -1.85 -27.69 -0.77
CA GLY A 37 -1.39 -29.04 -0.38
C GLY A 37 -0.76 -29.87 -1.50
N LYS A 38 -0.60 -29.33 -2.72
CA LYS A 38 0.02 -30.06 -3.83
C LYS A 38 1.40 -29.52 -4.21
N GLU A 39 2.27 -30.42 -4.64
CA GLU A 39 3.59 -30.12 -5.24
C GLU A 39 3.71 -30.90 -6.57
N PRO A 40 4.23 -30.34 -7.66
CA PRO A 40 4.73 -28.95 -7.75
C PRO A 40 3.61 -27.91 -7.62
N ARG A 41 3.94 -26.72 -7.14
CA ARG A 41 2.99 -25.63 -6.95
C ARG A 41 2.53 -25.06 -8.29
N THR A 42 1.30 -25.35 -8.65
CA THR A 42 0.71 -24.85 -9.89
C THR A 42 -0.25 -23.71 -9.57
N PRO A 43 -0.12 -22.53 -10.21
CA PRO A 43 -1.08 -21.43 -10.04
C PRO A 43 -2.50 -21.86 -10.43
N LEU A 44 -3.50 -21.41 -9.69
CA LEU A 44 -4.92 -21.70 -10.00
C LEU A 44 -5.30 -21.24 -11.41
N THR A 45 -4.74 -20.11 -11.87
CA THR A 45 -4.98 -19.63 -13.25
C THR A 45 -4.43 -20.57 -14.32
N ALA A 46 -3.33 -21.26 -14.04
CA ALA A 46 -2.80 -22.27 -14.96
C ALA A 46 -3.62 -23.57 -14.94
N LEU A 47 -4.13 -23.97 -13.76
CA LEU A 47 -5.04 -25.12 -13.64
C LEU A 47 -6.36 -24.85 -14.36
N LEU A 48 -6.92 -23.66 -14.19
CA LEU A 48 -8.13 -23.25 -14.88
C LEU A 48 -7.90 -23.18 -16.41
N ALA A 49 -6.78 -22.64 -16.85
CA ALA A 49 -6.42 -22.62 -18.26
C ALA A 49 -6.36 -24.03 -18.85
N ARG A 50 -5.78 -25.00 -18.13
CA ARG A 50 -5.76 -26.41 -18.55
C ARG A 50 -7.17 -27.00 -18.60
N SER A 51 -7.98 -26.78 -17.58
CA SER A 51 -9.36 -27.27 -17.55
C SER A 51 -10.18 -26.77 -18.74
N ILE A 52 -10.06 -25.49 -19.09
CA ILE A 52 -10.71 -24.91 -20.28
C ILE A 52 -10.09 -25.47 -21.57
N SER A 53 -8.77 -25.65 -21.59
CA SER A 53 -8.04 -26.19 -22.76
C SER A 53 -8.41 -27.62 -23.06
N ASP A 54 -8.68 -28.44 -22.04
CA ASP A 54 -9.10 -29.85 -22.20
C ASP A 54 -10.46 -29.99 -22.91
N GLU A 55 -11.24 -28.90 -22.98
CA GLU A 55 -12.50 -28.80 -23.71
C GLU A 55 -12.33 -28.36 -25.19
N LEU A 56 -11.13 -27.98 -25.59
CA LEU A 56 -10.79 -27.48 -26.93
C LEU A 56 -10.11 -28.59 -27.75
N GLU A 57 -10.21 -28.52 -29.09
CA GLU A 57 -9.46 -29.41 -29.96
C GLU A 57 -7.97 -29.05 -29.95
N GLU A 58 -7.08 -30.09 -30.04
CA GLU A 58 -5.62 -29.89 -30.03
C GLU A 58 -5.10 -28.93 -31.13
N SER A 59 -5.84 -28.82 -32.25
CA SER A 59 -5.49 -27.93 -33.38
C SER A 59 -5.62 -26.45 -33.05
N ASP A 60 -6.38 -26.10 -32.03
CA ASP A 60 -6.77 -24.71 -31.75
C ASP A 60 -5.83 -24.03 -30.75
N ILE A 61 -4.98 -24.81 -30.09
CA ILE A 61 -4.10 -24.29 -29.06
C ILE A 61 -2.64 -24.34 -29.55
N SER A 62 -2.08 -23.19 -29.87
CA SER A 62 -0.64 -23.10 -30.11
C SER A 62 0.11 -22.90 -28.78
N ALA A 63 0.83 -23.94 -28.37
CA ALA A 63 2.07 -23.96 -27.59
C ALA A 63 2.16 -23.26 -26.20
N ALA A 64 1.14 -22.67 -25.60
CA ALA A 64 1.24 -22.19 -24.21
C ALA A 64 -0.09 -22.28 -23.45
N PRO A 65 -0.53 -23.49 -23.03
CA PRO A 65 -1.79 -23.67 -22.30
C PRO A 65 -1.82 -23.03 -20.90
N ASP A 66 -0.72 -22.43 -20.47
CA ASP A 66 -0.57 -21.89 -19.11
C ASP A 66 -1.05 -20.42 -18.98
N THR A 67 -1.46 -19.77 -20.08
CA THR A 67 -1.95 -18.39 -20.06
C THR A 67 -3.46 -18.37 -20.16
N LEU A 68 -4.14 -18.19 -19.03
CA LEU A 68 -5.60 -18.17 -18.94
C LEU A 68 -6.23 -17.22 -19.97
N ALA A 69 -5.72 -16.01 -20.11
CA ALA A 69 -6.29 -15.00 -21.00
C ALA A 69 -6.27 -15.46 -22.47
N HIS A 70 -5.20 -16.13 -22.89
CA HIS A 70 -5.10 -16.67 -24.24
C HIS A 70 -6.06 -17.84 -24.47
N VAL A 71 -6.06 -18.82 -23.56
CA VAL A 71 -6.94 -20.00 -23.65
C VAL A 71 -8.41 -19.57 -23.61
N ALA A 72 -8.79 -18.66 -22.72
CA ALA A 72 -10.13 -18.10 -22.65
C ALA A 72 -10.54 -17.35 -23.91
N GLN A 73 -9.59 -16.64 -24.55
CA GLN A 73 -9.83 -15.97 -25.84
C GLN A 73 -10.09 -16.99 -26.95
N VAL A 74 -9.31 -18.08 -27.03
CA VAL A 74 -9.52 -19.15 -28.00
C VAL A 74 -10.86 -19.87 -27.75
N TYR A 75 -11.21 -20.13 -26.50
CA TYR A 75 -12.49 -20.73 -26.12
C TYR A 75 -13.68 -19.93 -26.66
N LEU A 76 -13.66 -18.61 -26.53
CA LEU A 76 -14.73 -17.74 -27.04
C LEU A 76 -14.78 -17.61 -28.58
N HIS A 77 -13.74 -18.06 -29.30
CA HIS A 77 -13.78 -18.13 -30.75
C HIS A 77 -14.42 -19.41 -31.29
N GLN A 78 -14.76 -20.37 -30.42
CA GLN A 78 -15.46 -21.58 -30.84
C GLN A 78 -16.94 -21.29 -31.16
N PRO A 79 -17.52 -21.90 -32.21
CA PRO A 79 -18.86 -21.56 -32.69
C PRO A 79 -19.99 -21.77 -31.66
N ASP A 80 -19.81 -22.70 -30.73
CA ASP A 80 -20.84 -23.13 -29.77
C ASP A 80 -20.53 -22.68 -28.34
N ARG A 81 -19.64 -21.70 -28.17
CA ARG A 81 -19.20 -21.21 -26.85
C ARG A 81 -19.45 -19.72 -26.73
N ASP A 82 -19.92 -19.31 -25.57
CA ASP A 82 -20.18 -17.90 -25.27
C ASP A 82 -19.51 -17.44 -23.97
N ARG A 83 -19.71 -16.19 -23.66
CA ARG A 83 -19.13 -15.55 -22.46
C ARG A 83 -19.73 -16.14 -21.18
N VAL A 84 -21.00 -16.48 -21.18
CA VAL A 84 -21.70 -17.01 -20.01
C VAL A 84 -21.16 -18.39 -19.64
N ASP A 85 -20.91 -19.24 -20.64
CA ASP A 85 -20.30 -20.56 -20.43
C ASP A 85 -18.92 -20.45 -19.79
N LEU A 86 -18.09 -19.53 -20.29
CA LEU A 86 -16.76 -19.26 -19.72
C LEU A 86 -16.85 -18.77 -18.27
N GLU A 87 -17.74 -17.82 -17.99
CA GLU A 87 -17.94 -17.27 -16.65
C GLU A 87 -18.42 -18.32 -15.66
N LEU A 88 -19.33 -19.19 -16.07
CA LEU A 88 -19.81 -20.30 -15.24
C LEU A 88 -18.69 -21.31 -14.96
N ALA A 89 -17.90 -21.68 -15.97
CA ALA A 89 -16.75 -22.57 -15.78
C ALA A 89 -15.72 -21.99 -14.79
N VAL A 90 -15.47 -20.68 -14.85
CA VAL A 90 -14.61 -19.98 -13.91
C VAL A 90 -15.21 -19.97 -12.51
N ALA A 91 -16.50 -19.69 -12.36
CA ALA A 91 -17.19 -19.68 -11.08
C ALA A 91 -17.15 -21.06 -10.41
N ASP A 92 -17.49 -22.11 -11.15
CA ASP A 92 -17.47 -23.50 -10.67
C ASP A 92 -16.05 -23.92 -10.24
N PHE A 93 -15.04 -23.52 -10.99
CA PHE A 93 -13.65 -23.79 -10.64
C PHE A 93 -13.25 -23.13 -9.32
N TYR A 94 -13.53 -21.84 -9.14
CA TYR A 94 -13.15 -21.12 -7.90
C TYR A 94 -14.04 -21.49 -6.71
N GLU A 95 -15.30 -21.91 -6.93
CA GLU A 95 -16.18 -22.44 -5.87
C GLU A 95 -15.54 -23.62 -5.13
N HIS A 96 -14.78 -24.48 -5.84
CA HIS A 96 -14.04 -25.57 -5.23
C HIS A 96 -12.99 -25.08 -4.20
N TYR A 97 -12.47 -23.86 -4.35
CA TYR A 97 -11.44 -23.29 -3.49
C TYR A 97 -11.94 -22.21 -2.52
N LYS A 98 -13.25 -21.92 -2.48
CA LYS A 98 -13.84 -20.78 -1.75
C LYS A 98 -13.49 -20.72 -0.26
N ASP A 99 -13.42 -21.88 0.41
CA ASP A 99 -13.16 -21.99 1.85
C ASP A 99 -11.70 -22.36 2.16
N GLN A 100 -10.86 -22.45 1.13
CA GLN A 100 -9.47 -22.86 1.27
C GLN A 100 -8.54 -21.67 1.48
N THR A 101 -7.32 -21.95 1.88
CA THR A 101 -6.20 -21.02 1.97
C THR A 101 -4.87 -21.77 1.93
N THR A 102 -3.76 -21.10 1.66
CA THR A 102 -2.43 -21.71 1.65
C THR A 102 -1.61 -21.29 2.87
N SER A 103 -0.52 -22.02 3.15
CA SER A 103 0.42 -21.64 4.23
C SER A 103 1.00 -20.25 4.04
N LEU A 104 1.30 -19.86 2.79
CA LEU A 104 1.81 -18.53 2.48
C LEU A 104 0.80 -17.44 2.87
N HIS A 105 -0.48 -17.60 2.51
CA HIS A 105 -1.52 -16.62 2.85
C HIS A 105 -1.75 -16.52 4.36
N LYS A 106 -1.61 -17.63 5.10
CA LYS A 106 -1.68 -17.63 6.59
C LYS A 106 -0.53 -16.83 7.21
N GLU A 107 0.68 -17.00 6.72
CA GLU A 107 1.83 -16.22 7.18
C GLU A 107 1.69 -14.73 6.84
N LEU A 108 1.21 -14.39 5.64
CA LEU A 108 0.91 -13.01 5.26
C LEU A 108 -0.19 -12.39 6.12
N ALA A 109 -1.24 -13.16 6.44
CA ALA A 109 -2.34 -12.69 7.27
C ALA A 109 -1.92 -12.42 8.73
N ALA A 110 -0.87 -13.05 9.24
CA ALA A 110 -0.31 -12.76 10.56
C ALA A 110 0.39 -11.40 10.62
N LEU A 111 0.82 -10.84 9.49
CA LEU A 111 1.42 -9.51 9.40
C LEU A 111 0.35 -8.40 9.40
N PRO A 112 0.67 -7.19 9.89
CA PRO A 112 -0.30 -6.09 10.00
C PRO A 112 -0.51 -5.32 8.69
N PHE A 113 -0.62 -6.01 7.55
CA PHE A 113 -1.02 -5.37 6.31
C PHE A 113 -2.42 -4.77 6.44
N THR A 114 -2.56 -3.53 6.01
CA THR A 114 -3.83 -2.79 6.06
C THR A 114 -4.52 -2.76 4.69
N LEU A 115 -3.76 -2.67 3.61
CA LEU A 115 -4.25 -2.68 2.24
C LEU A 115 -3.56 -3.77 1.43
N CYS A 116 -4.37 -4.65 0.86
CA CYS A 116 -3.93 -5.72 -0.03
C CYS A 116 -4.67 -5.62 -1.37
N VAL A 117 -3.95 -5.81 -2.45
CA VAL A 117 -4.48 -5.80 -3.81
C VAL A 117 -4.18 -7.14 -4.45
N THR A 118 -5.16 -7.74 -5.14
CA THR A 118 -4.97 -9.00 -5.87
C THR A 118 -5.40 -8.87 -7.32
N THR A 119 -4.83 -9.71 -8.16
CA THR A 119 -5.22 -9.86 -9.57
C THR A 119 -5.85 -11.25 -9.84
N THR A 120 -6.23 -11.96 -8.80
CA THR A 120 -6.93 -13.25 -8.86
C THR A 120 -8.20 -13.18 -8.02
N PRO A 121 -9.29 -13.86 -8.44
CA PRO A 121 -10.57 -13.81 -7.75
C PRO A 121 -10.69 -14.82 -6.59
N ASP A 122 -9.59 -15.47 -6.18
CA ASP A 122 -9.61 -16.44 -5.07
C ASP A 122 -9.83 -15.75 -3.70
N ALA A 123 -10.32 -16.55 -2.75
CA ALA A 123 -10.59 -16.09 -1.39
C ALA A 123 -9.46 -16.39 -0.38
N PHE A 124 -8.29 -16.87 -0.83
CA PHE A 124 -7.25 -17.42 0.03
C PHE A 124 -6.76 -16.44 1.11
N LEU A 125 -6.47 -15.19 0.73
CA LEU A 125 -6.02 -14.20 1.70
C LEU A 125 -7.16 -13.73 2.62
N ALA A 126 -8.38 -13.58 2.10
CA ALA A 126 -9.56 -13.24 2.91
C ALA A 126 -9.83 -14.30 3.98
N ASN A 127 -9.77 -15.58 3.59
CA ASN A 127 -9.94 -16.71 4.50
C ASN A 127 -8.81 -16.75 5.55
N ALA A 128 -7.57 -16.52 5.13
CA ALA A 128 -6.44 -16.45 6.05
C ALA A 128 -6.60 -15.33 7.08
N PHE A 129 -7.04 -14.14 6.67
CA PHE A 129 -7.33 -13.04 7.61
C PHE A 129 -8.42 -13.42 8.61
N ARG A 130 -9.52 -14.05 8.17
CA ARG A 130 -10.58 -14.50 9.07
C ARG A 130 -10.09 -15.55 10.07
N GLN A 131 -9.21 -16.48 9.64
CA GLN A 131 -8.62 -17.51 10.52
C GLN A 131 -7.75 -16.92 11.65
N VAL A 132 -7.11 -15.78 11.42
CA VAL A 132 -6.34 -15.07 12.47
C VAL A 132 -7.16 -14.02 13.22
N GLY A 133 -8.49 -14.03 13.09
CA GLY A 133 -9.42 -13.16 13.83
C GLY A 133 -9.57 -11.75 13.26
N LYS A 134 -9.03 -11.46 12.09
CA LYS A 134 -9.24 -10.18 11.40
C LYS A 134 -10.56 -10.17 10.61
N GLN A 135 -11.07 -8.98 10.36
CA GLN A 135 -12.33 -8.77 9.61
C GLN A 135 -12.04 -8.04 8.29
N PRO A 136 -11.53 -8.73 7.25
CA PRO A 136 -11.21 -8.08 6.00
C PRO A 136 -12.46 -7.53 5.31
N LEU A 137 -12.37 -6.30 4.80
CA LEU A 137 -13.31 -5.80 3.81
C LEU A 137 -12.83 -6.24 2.44
N VAL A 138 -13.61 -7.08 1.77
CA VAL A 138 -13.30 -7.59 0.42
C VAL A 138 -14.12 -6.80 -0.58
N GLU A 139 -13.43 -6.18 -1.54
CA GLU A 139 -14.04 -5.41 -2.62
C GLU A 139 -13.30 -5.64 -3.93
N TYR A 140 -13.91 -5.26 -5.03
CA TYR A 140 -13.36 -5.49 -6.36
C TYR A 140 -13.64 -4.33 -7.32
N TYR A 141 -12.84 -4.25 -8.37
CA TYR A 141 -13.05 -3.35 -9.50
C TYR A 141 -13.90 -4.02 -10.57
N ASN A 142 -14.96 -3.35 -11.01
CA ASN A 142 -15.65 -3.72 -12.23
C ASN A 142 -15.28 -2.70 -13.31
N TYR A 143 -14.47 -3.13 -14.28
CA TYR A 143 -13.98 -2.24 -15.34
C TYR A 143 -15.04 -1.88 -16.39
N ARG A 144 -16.18 -2.59 -16.40
CA ARG A 144 -17.30 -2.36 -17.33
C ARG A 144 -18.37 -1.46 -16.76
N LYS A 145 -18.57 -1.49 -15.43
CA LYS A 145 -19.66 -0.77 -14.76
C LYS A 145 -19.12 0.04 -13.60
N GLU A 146 -19.57 1.27 -13.49
CA GLU A 146 -19.29 2.10 -12.34
C GLU A 146 -19.97 1.54 -11.09
N ARG A 147 -19.17 1.33 -10.04
CA ARG A 147 -19.63 0.94 -8.71
C ARG A 147 -19.26 2.06 -7.74
N ASN A 148 -20.23 2.53 -6.97
CA ASN A 148 -19.98 3.53 -5.94
C ASN A 148 -19.37 2.86 -4.69
N VAL A 149 -18.14 2.41 -4.80
CA VAL A 149 -17.40 1.75 -3.71
C VAL A 149 -16.70 2.80 -2.86
N ARG A 150 -17.12 2.93 -1.60
CA ARG A 150 -16.44 3.75 -0.59
C ARG A 150 -15.65 2.85 0.34
N LEU A 151 -14.35 2.86 0.18
CA LEU A 151 -13.45 2.13 1.07
C LEU A 151 -13.15 3.00 2.31
N PRO A 152 -13.38 2.47 3.52
CA PRO A 152 -12.96 3.15 4.75
C PRO A 152 -11.43 3.15 4.86
N GLU A 153 -10.88 4.01 5.72
CA GLU A 153 -9.45 3.92 6.05
C GLU A 153 -9.16 2.56 6.71
N PRO A 154 -8.28 1.75 6.12
CA PRO A 154 -8.03 0.39 6.60
C PRO A 154 -7.11 0.37 7.81
N ASP A 155 -7.32 -0.59 8.70
CA ASP A 155 -6.44 -0.88 9.83
C ASP A 155 -6.02 -2.37 9.84
N ALA A 156 -5.12 -2.74 10.75
CA ALA A 156 -4.60 -4.11 10.82
C ALA A 156 -5.65 -5.16 11.24
N ALA A 157 -6.72 -4.76 11.96
CA ALA A 157 -7.81 -5.64 12.35
C ALA A 157 -8.88 -5.75 11.25
N ARG A 158 -9.04 -4.70 10.46
CA ARG A 158 -9.98 -4.62 9.33
C ARG A 158 -9.25 -4.20 8.05
N PRO A 159 -8.37 -5.08 7.51
CA PRO A 159 -7.67 -4.79 6.28
C PRO A 159 -8.64 -4.72 5.09
N VAL A 160 -8.31 -3.89 4.11
CA VAL A 160 -9.00 -3.88 2.81
C VAL A 160 -8.27 -4.84 1.87
N LEU A 161 -9.00 -5.77 1.30
CA LEU A 161 -8.57 -6.64 0.21
C LEU A 161 -9.33 -6.26 -1.06
N PHE A 162 -8.62 -5.79 -2.07
CA PHE A 162 -9.20 -5.27 -3.29
C PHE A 162 -8.74 -6.06 -4.52
N SER A 163 -9.69 -6.68 -5.23
CA SER A 163 -9.39 -7.37 -6.47
C SER A 163 -9.47 -6.43 -7.67
N LEU A 164 -8.36 -6.30 -8.42
CA LEU A 164 -8.31 -5.47 -9.62
C LEU A 164 -9.00 -6.14 -10.82
N TYR A 165 -9.01 -7.46 -10.89
CA TYR A 165 -9.54 -8.21 -12.05
C TYR A 165 -10.92 -8.80 -11.81
N GLY A 166 -11.70 -8.12 -10.94
CA GLY A 166 -13.09 -8.50 -10.69
C GLY A 166 -13.27 -9.53 -9.57
N SER A 167 -14.46 -10.09 -9.47
CA SER A 167 -14.88 -11.04 -8.44
C SER A 167 -15.76 -12.13 -9.02
N ILE A 168 -15.68 -13.35 -8.44
CA ILE A 168 -16.63 -14.44 -8.76
C ILE A 168 -18.06 -14.14 -8.30
N GLU A 169 -18.26 -13.17 -7.42
CA GLU A 169 -19.58 -12.70 -7.01
C GLU A 169 -20.26 -11.81 -8.07
N ASP A 170 -19.48 -11.26 -9.01
CA ASP A 170 -19.92 -10.45 -10.14
C ASP A 170 -19.12 -10.87 -11.38
N LEU A 171 -19.57 -11.94 -12.04
CA LEU A 171 -18.84 -12.59 -13.12
C LEU A 171 -18.55 -11.65 -14.30
N ASP A 172 -19.43 -10.70 -14.57
CA ASP A 172 -19.25 -9.67 -15.59
C ASP A 172 -18.05 -8.73 -15.30
N SER A 173 -17.60 -8.68 -14.04
CA SER A 173 -16.42 -7.90 -13.64
C SER A 173 -15.08 -8.58 -13.94
N LEU A 174 -15.09 -9.88 -14.24
CA LEU A 174 -13.88 -10.68 -14.39
C LEU A 174 -13.08 -10.33 -15.65
N VAL A 175 -11.77 -10.17 -15.49
CA VAL A 175 -10.81 -10.02 -16.58
C VAL A 175 -10.27 -11.42 -16.92
N LEU A 176 -10.85 -12.06 -17.93
CA LEU A 176 -10.57 -13.45 -18.28
C LEU A 176 -9.81 -13.59 -19.59
N THR A 177 -10.11 -12.78 -20.60
CA THR A 177 -9.57 -12.86 -21.96
C THR A 177 -8.53 -11.79 -22.23
N GLU A 178 -7.81 -11.91 -23.35
CA GLU A 178 -6.92 -10.85 -23.81
C GLU A 178 -7.69 -9.57 -24.16
N SER A 179 -8.90 -9.70 -24.72
CA SER A 179 -9.78 -8.57 -24.99
C SER A 179 -10.22 -7.88 -23.70
N ASP A 180 -10.63 -8.64 -22.67
CA ASP A 180 -10.97 -8.06 -21.36
C ASP A 180 -9.79 -7.30 -20.76
N LEU A 181 -8.59 -7.84 -20.91
CA LEU A 181 -7.38 -7.22 -20.37
C LEU A 181 -7.07 -5.88 -21.06
N LEU A 182 -7.25 -5.81 -22.38
CA LEU A 182 -7.11 -4.57 -23.12
C LEU A 182 -8.16 -3.53 -22.70
N ASP A 183 -9.42 -3.94 -22.60
CA ASP A 183 -10.52 -3.07 -22.18
C ASP A 183 -10.30 -2.58 -20.73
N PHE A 184 -9.87 -3.47 -19.84
CA PHE A 184 -9.48 -3.11 -18.47
C PHE A 184 -8.39 -2.03 -18.46
N LEU A 185 -7.30 -2.21 -19.23
CA LEU A 185 -6.21 -1.24 -19.28
C LEU A 185 -6.67 0.11 -19.82
N VAL A 186 -7.46 0.12 -20.90
CA VAL A 186 -8.03 1.33 -21.49
C VAL A 186 -8.89 2.07 -20.46
N ASN A 187 -9.73 1.36 -19.74
CA ASN A 187 -10.63 1.92 -18.73
C ASN A 187 -9.88 2.45 -17.50
N VAL A 188 -8.84 1.77 -17.04
CA VAL A 188 -7.97 2.25 -15.95
C VAL A 188 -7.21 3.52 -16.37
N ILE A 189 -6.70 3.58 -17.61
CA ILE A 189 -6.04 4.77 -18.17
C ILE A 189 -6.99 5.95 -18.23
N ASN A 190 -8.20 5.73 -18.76
CA ASN A 190 -9.22 6.76 -18.92
C ASN A 190 -9.93 7.10 -17.59
N LYS A 191 -9.68 6.34 -16.53
CA LYS A 191 -10.37 6.47 -15.23
C LYS A 191 -11.89 6.36 -15.36
N THR A 192 -12.37 5.46 -16.21
CA THR A 192 -13.78 5.27 -16.52
C THR A 192 -14.12 3.78 -16.63
N PRO A 193 -14.71 3.20 -15.60
CA PRO A 193 -15.01 3.81 -14.29
C PRO A 193 -13.76 4.12 -13.45
N PRO A 194 -13.84 5.08 -12.50
CA PRO A 194 -12.69 5.42 -11.66
C PRO A 194 -12.42 4.33 -10.61
N LEU A 195 -11.16 4.15 -10.26
CA LEU A 195 -10.78 3.39 -9.07
C LEU A 195 -11.22 4.13 -7.80
N PRO A 196 -11.54 3.41 -6.71
CA PRO A 196 -11.86 4.04 -5.43
C PRO A 196 -10.80 5.06 -4.98
N SER A 197 -11.25 6.16 -4.39
CA SER A 197 -10.38 7.27 -3.97
C SER A 197 -9.26 6.85 -3.00
N LEU A 198 -9.52 5.88 -2.11
CA LEU A 198 -8.50 5.32 -1.23
C LEU A 198 -7.34 4.70 -2.04
N LEU A 199 -7.64 3.92 -3.07
CA LEU A 199 -6.61 3.26 -3.89
C LEU A 199 -5.81 4.29 -4.68
N THR A 200 -6.50 5.24 -5.34
CA THR A 200 -5.81 6.29 -6.10
C THR A 200 -4.93 7.16 -5.22
N ALA A 201 -5.37 7.46 -4.00
CA ALA A 201 -4.57 8.18 -3.01
C ALA A 201 -3.33 7.37 -2.58
N ARG A 202 -3.49 6.07 -2.27
CA ARG A 202 -2.38 5.19 -1.86
C ARG A 202 -1.39 4.92 -2.99
N PHE A 203 -1.87 4.74 -4.22
CA PHE A 203 -1.00 4.52 -5.37
C PHE A 203 -0.26 5.80 -5.80
N GLY A 204 -0.85 6.97 -5.57
CA GLY A 204 -0.22 8.26 -5.84
C GLY A 204 0.65 8.81 -4.70
N ASP A 205 0.68 8.17 -3.53
CA ASP A 205 1.48 8.62 -2.40
C ASP A 205 2.95 8.20 -2.58
N PRO A 206 3.90 9.15 -2.68
CA PRO A 206 5.32 8.84 -2.90
C PRO A 206 5.98 8.09 -1.74
N ASP A 207 5.39 8.12 -0.55
CA ASP A 207 5.93 7.50 0.66
C ASP A 207 5.40 6.07 0.89
N ILE A 208 4.42 5.63 0.11
CA ILE A 208 3.91 4.25 0.13
C ILE A 208 4.86 3.34 -0.66
N SER A 209 5.23 2.22 -0.05
CA SER A 209 5.94 1.13 -0.71
C SER A 209 4.99 0.00 -1.11
N PHE A 210 5.40 -0.77 -2.10
CA PHE A 210 4.66 -1.95 -2.55
C PHE A 210 5.50 -3.20 -2.34
N LEU A 211 4.84 -4.25 -1.89
CA LEU A 211 5.39 -5.60 -1.85
C LEU A 211 4.64 -6.46 -2.85
N PHE A 212 5.27 -6.78 -3.98
CA PHE A 212 4.71 -7.60 -5.03
C PHE A 212 5.15 -9.05 -4.85
N LEU A 213 4.20 -9.98 -4.83
CA LEU A 213 4.46 -11.42 -4.77
C LEU A 213 3.77 -12.12 -5.94
N GLY A 214 4.58 -12.77 -6.79
CA GLY A 214 4.08 -13.55 -7.92
C GLY A 214 3.22 -12.77 -8.91
N PHE A 215 3.55 -11.49 -9.14
CA PHE A 215 2.71 -10.56 -9.89
C PHE A 215 2.78 -10.79 -11.41
N GLY A 216 3.85 -11.42 -11.89
CA GLY A 216 4.03 -11.72 -13.30
C GLY A 216 4.63 -10.55 -14.09
N PHE A 217 5.69 -9.94 -13.59
CA PHE A 217 6.34 -8.78 -14.19
C PHE A 217 6.83 -8.98 -15.64
N HIS A 218 7.01 -10.22 -16.08
CA HIS A 218 7.36 -10.54 -17.47
C HIS A 218 6.23 -10.24 -18.46
N ARG A 219 5.02 -10.06 -18.00
CA ARG A 219 3.86 -9.78 -18.85
C ARG A 219 3.89 -8.32 -19.31
N TRP A 220 3.69 -8.09 -20.59
CA TRP A 220 3.78 -6.77 -21.24
C TRP A 220 2.85 -5.73 -20.61
N TYR A 221 1.64 -6.12 -20.23
CA TYR A 221 0.61 -5.24 -19.70
C TYR A 221 0.92 -4.71 -18.30
N VAL A 222 1.76 -5.40 -17.53
CA VAL A 222 2.17 -4.97 -16.20
C VAL A 222 2.92 -3.64 -16.26
N ARG A 223 3.70 -3.39 -17.31
CA ARG A 223 4.38 -2.10 -17.51
C ARG A 223 3.38 -0.96 -17.63
N ILE A 224 2.32 -1.17 -18.42
CA ILE A 224 1.26 -0.16 -18.61
C ILE A 224 0.52 0.06 -17.30
N LEU A 225 0.12 -1.03 -16.63
CA LEU A 225 -0.60 -0.96 -15.37
C LEU A 225 0.17 -0.19 -14.30
N LEU A 226 1.44 -0.50 -14.10
CA LEU A 226 2.28 0.20 -13.14
C LEU A 226 2.52 1.66 -13.52
N HIS A 227 2.73 1.96 -14.80
CA HIS A 227 2.89 3.34 -15.26
C HIS A 227 1.65 4.19 -14.96
N VAL A 228 0.46 3.62 -15.09
CA VAL A 228 -0.80 4.32 -14.81
C VAL A 228 -1.07 4.46 -13.31
N LEU A 229 -0.86 3.38 -12.55
CA LEU A 229 -1.12 3.38 -11.11
C LEU A 229 -0.08 4.22 -10.34
N GLN A 230 1.16 4.28 -10.82
CA GLN A 230 2.28 4.97 -10.17
C GLN A 230 2.68 6.27 -10.89
N ALA A 231 1.73 7.01 -11.43
CA ALA A 231 1.97 8.20 -12.27
C ALA A 231 2.76 9.35 -11.60
N HIS A 232 3.01 9.29 -10.28
CA HIS A 232 3.70 10.34 -9.54
C HIS A 232 4.92 9.76 -8.82
N GLY A 233 6.09 9.93 -9.37
CA GLY A 233 7.40 9.45 -8.92
C GLY A 233 7.52 9.01 -7.44
N HIS A 234 7.67 7.71 -7.20
CA HIS A 234 7.82 7.15 -5.87
C HIS A 234 9.18 7.51 -5.25
N ARG A 235 9.19 7.82 -3.95
CA ARG A 235 10.40 7.94 -3.13
C ARG A 235 10.67 6.67 -2.34
N ALA A 236 9.61 5.94 -1.98
CA ALA A 236 9.72 4.68 -1.27
C ALA A 236 10.14 3.54 -2.20
N ARG A 237 11.11 2.72 -1.74
CA ARG A 237 11.54 1.54 -2.48
C ARG A 237 10.55 0.41 -2.29
N SER A 238 10.04 -0.11 -3.40
CA SER A 238 9.20 -1.29 -3.46
C SER A 238 10.01 -2.56 -3.68
N LEU A 239 9.44 -3.71 -3.36
CA LEU A 239 10.08 -5.02 -3.54
C LEU A 239 9.19 -5.93 -4.38
N ALA A 240 9.82 -6.75 -5.20
CA ALA A 240 9.15 -7.76 -6.01
C ALA A 240 9.83 -9.12 -5.85
N LEU A 241 9.02 -10.14 -5.68
CA LEU A 241 9.43 -11.53 -5.68
C LEU A 241 8.59 -12.29 -6.70
N GLU A 242 9.25 -12.93 -7.63
CA GLU A 242 8.67 -13.78 -8.64
C GLU A 242 8.99 -15.25 -8.39
N ASP A 243 8.45 -16.14 -9.20
CA ASP A 243 8.81 -17.54 -9.16
C ASP A 243 10.34 -17.73 -9.26
N PRO A 244 10.93 -18.71 -8.55
CA PRO A 244 12.38 -18.95 -8.60
C PRO A 244 12.92 -19.15 -10.01
N GLY A 245 12.12 -19.69 -10.94
CA GLY A 245 12.47 -19.84 -12.35
C GLY A 245 12.46 -18.56 -13.18
N PHE A 246 11.88 -17.47 -12.65
CA PHE A 246 11.77 -16.20 -13.37
C PHE A 246 13.12 -15.70 -13.92
N PHE A 247 14.17 -15.77 -13.14
CA PHE A 247 15.52 -15.33 -13.55
C PHE A 247 16.28 -16.33 -14.40
N ALA A 248 15.69 -17.46 -14.76
CA ALA A 248 16.31 -18.39 -15.71
C ALA A 248 16.33 -17.81 -17.13
N ASP A 249 15.38 -16.95 -17.48
CA ASP A 249 15.39 -16.20 -18.73
C ASP A 249 16.21 -14.91 -18.58
N PRO A 250 17.32 -14.72 -19.34
CA PRO A 250 18.14 -13.51 -19.28
C PRO A 250 17.36 -12.21 -19.51
N ARG A 251 16.30 -12.24 -20.33
CA ARG A 251 15.45 -11.06 -20.61
C ARG A 251 14.76 -10.53 -19.38
N HIS A 252 14.46 -11.40 -18.39
CA HIS A 252 13.86 -10.99 -17.13
C HIS A 252 14.85 -10.25 -16.22
N GLY A 253 16.15 -10.52 -16.37
CA GLY A 253 17.18 -9.74 -15.69
C GLY A 253 17.23 -8.28 -16.16
N GLU A 254 17.19 -8.07 -17.48
CA GLU A 254 17.13 -6.71 -18.06
C GLU A 254 15.86 -5.96 -17.64
N MET A 255 14.74 -6.66 -17.63
CA MET A 255 13.46 -6.13 -17.18
C MET A 255 13.49 -5.72 -15.70
N ALA A 256 14.10 -6.53 -14.83
CA ALA A 256 14.27 -6.21 -13.42
C ALA A 256 15.11 -4.92 -13.23
N VAL A 257 16.12 -4.70 -14.08
CA VAL A 257 16.89 -3.45 -14.10
C VAL A 257 16.02 -2.26 -14.50
N PHE A 258 15.16 -2.43 -15.52
CA PHE A 258 14.22 -1.39 -15.94
C PHE A 258 13.29 -0.96 -14.79
N TYR A 259 12.60 -1.91 -14.18
CA TYR A 259 11.70 -1.60 -13.06
C TYR A 259 12.44 -1.02 -11.84
N GLY A 260 13.68 -1.44 -11.62
CA GLY A 260 14.51 -0.89 -10.56
C GLY A 260 14.85 0.59 -10.75
N ARG A 261 15.04 1.04 -11.99
CA ARG A 261 15.39 2.42 -12.33
C ARG A 261 14.15 3.31 -12.44
N GLU A 262 13.15 2.85 -13.17
CA GLU A 262 11.97 3.66 -13.50
C GLU A 262 10.92 3.67 -12.37
N HIS A 263 10.79 2.56 -11.64
CA HIS A 263 9.73 2.39 -10.63
C HIS A 263 10.23 2.16 -9.21
N LEU A 264 11.55 2.18 -8.98
CA LEU A 264 12.20 1.88 -7.69
C LEU A 264 11.79 0.50 -7.11
N ILE A 265 11.50 -0.49 -7.98
CA ILE A 265 11.12 -1.84 -7.60
C ILE A 265 12.36 -2.74 -7.60
N GLY A 266 12.79 -3.16 -6.42
CA GLY A 266 13.92 -4.08 -6.26
C GLY A 266 13.48 -5.53 -6.28
N PHE A 267 13.95 -6.30 -7.27
CA PHE A 267 13.68 -7.74 -7.34
C PHE A 267 14.57 -8.54 -6.37
N ARG A 268 14.01 -9.62 -5.80
CA ARG A 268 14.74 -10.52 -4.90
C ARG A 268 14.59 -11.97 -5.35
N LYS A 269 15.70 -12.71 -5.34
CA LYS A 269 15.78 -14.12 -5.69
C LYS A 269 15.63 -14.99 -4.44
N LEU A 270 14.53 -14.84 -3.74
CA LEU A 270 14.15 -15.64 -2.58
C LEU A 270 12.84 -16.35 -2.87
N SER A 271 12.66 -17.55 -2.29
CA SER A 271 11.34 -18.16 -2.33
C SER A 271 10.35 -17.31 -1.54
N TRP A 272 9.10 -17.25 -1.96
CA TRP A 272 8.06 -16.49 -1.26
C TRP A 272 7.92 -16.91 0.20
N ARG A 273 8.03 -18.22 0.47
CA ARG A 273 7.96 -18.76 1.83
C ARG A 273 9.09 -18.24 2.69
N ASP A 274 10.34 -18.36 2.23
CA ASP A 274 11.51 -17.94 2.99
C ASP A 274 11.44 -16.42 3.25
N PHE A 275 11.05 -15.65 2.24
CA PHE A 275 10.90 -14.21 2.37
C PHE A 275 9.84 -13.82 3.40
N VAL A 276 8.63 -14.42 3.34
CA VAL A 276 7.54 -14.07 4.24
C VAL A 276 7.83 -14.55 5.67
N THR A 277 8.46 -15.72 5.81
CA THR A 277 8.93 -16.23 7.11
C THR A 277 9.95 -15.28 7.73
N GLU A 278 10.94 -14.84 6.96
CA GLU A 278 11.98 -13.89 7.43
C GLU A 278 11.35 -12.52 7.77
N LEU A 279 10.43 -12.02 6.94
CA LEU A 279 9.70 -10.79 7.21
C LEU A 279 8.92 -10.88 8.52
N ARG A 280 8.23 -12.01 8.76
CA ARG A 280 7.48 -12.26 9.98
C ARG A 280 8.40 -12.30 11.21
N GLN A 281 9.53 -13.01 11.12
CA GLN A 281 10.51 -13.06 12.22
C GLN A 281 11.07 -11.67 12.55
N ASN A 282 11.41 -10.87 11.54
CA ASN A 282 11.88 -9.50 11.74
C ASN A 282 10.78 -8.59 12.31
N HIS A 283 9.52 -8.80 11.91
CA HIS A 283 8.38 -8.08 12.47
C HIS A 283 8.13 -8.50 13.94
N GLU A 284 8.14 -9.80 14.24
CA GLU A 284 8.01 -10.31 15.63
C GLU A 284 9.16 -9.80 16.52
N ALA A 285 10.39 -9.79 15.99
CA ALA A 285 11.53 -9.21 16.70
C ALA A 285 11.37 -7.69 16.93
N LEU A 286 10.78 -6.96 15.97
CA LEU A 286 10.47 -5.54 16.10
C LEU A 286 9.43 -5.32 17.21
N VAL A 287 8.37 -6.15 17.24
CA VAL A 287 7.31 -6.07 18.25
C VAL A 287 7.80 -6.62 19.60
N GLY A 288 8.58 -7.73 19.58
CA GLY A 288 9.09 -8.39 20.79
C GLY A 288 10.30 -7.70 21.44
N GLN A 289 11.11 -6.95 20.68
CA GLN A 289 12.14 -6.07 21.25
C GLN A 289 11.48 -4.91 22.03
N GLY A 290 10.12 -4.93 22.07
CA GLY A 290 9.41 -3.79 22.56
C GLY A 290 10.11 -2.56 21.93
N VAL A 291 9.60 -2.03 20.84
CA VAL A 291 9.34 -0.63 20.96
C VAL A 291 8.36 -0.60 22.12
N ALA A 292 8.88 -0.57 23.37
CA ALA A 292 8.16 0.02 24.46
C ALA A 292 7.58 1.27 23.81
N ALA A 293 6.26 1.34 23.69
CA ALA A 293 5.60 2.58 23.40
C ALA A 293 6.42 3.59 24.19
N PRO A 294 7.06 4.58 23.52
CA PRO A 294 8.05 5.41 24.20
C PRO A 294 7.43 5.70 25.54
N PRO A 295 8.09 5.43 26.68
CA PRO A 295 7.46 5.37 28.00
C PRO A 295 6.53 6.55 28.05
N GLU A 296 5.23 6.33 28.34
CA GLU A 296 4.23 7.40 28.25
C GLU A 296 4.89 8.62 28.89
N PRO A 297 5.14 9.68 28.13
CA PRO A 297 5.96 10.76 28.64
C PRO A 297 5.31 11.22 29.92
N PRO A 298 6.06 11.49 31.00
CA PRO A 298 5.49 11.83 32.31
C PRO A 298 4.33 12.79 32.12
N ALA A 299 3.25 12.64 32.87
CA ALA A 299 2.07 13.50 32.72
C ALA A 299 2.43 15.01 32.75
N GLU A 300 3.57 15.35 33.33
CA GLU A 300 4.18 16.69 33.41
C GLU A 300 5.03 17.07 32.20
N ALA A 301 5.33 16.11 31.28
CA ALA A 301 6.10 16.45 30.07
C ALA A 301 5.36 17.47 29.21
N PRO A 302 6.10 18.43 28.57
CA PRO A 302 5.48 19.45 27.74
C PRO A 302 4.69 18.84 26.59
N LEU A 303 3.44 19.28 26.45
CA LEU A 303 2.56 18.89 25.35
C LEU A 303 2.88 19.73 24.11
N LEU A 304 3.22 19.07 23.02
CA LEU A 304 3.40 19.68 21.70
C LEU A 304 2.16 19.42 20.84
N PHE A 305 1.63 20.47 20.23
CA PHE A 305 0.56 20.35 19.24
C PHE A 305 1.16 20.42 17.85
N LEU A 306 0.94 19.40 17.00
CA LEU A 306 1.41 19.36 15.62
C LEU A 306 0.27 19.73 14.66
N CYS A 307 0.39 20.93 14.07
CA CYS A 307 -0.53 21.50 13.11
C CYS A 307 -0.02 21.22 11.69
N HIS A 308 -0.78 20.49 10.84
CA HIS A 308 -0.30 20.06 9.54
C HIS A 308 -1.43 19.85 8.52
N ALA A 309 -1.11 19.89 7.23
CA ALA A 309 -2.04 19.48 6.19
C ALA A 309 -2.26 17.96 6.23
N HIS A 310 -3.46 17.51 5.90
CA HIS A 310 -3.82 16.10 5.91
C HIS A 310 -2.88 15.25 5.04
N GLU A 311 -2.43 15.82 3.93
CA GLU A 311 -1.54 15.18 2.97
C GLU A 311 -0.12 14.96 3.50
N ASP A 312 0.26 15.67 4.57
CA ASP A 312 1.59 15.58 5.18
C ASP A 312 1.64 14.61 6.37
N LYS A 313 0.53 13.89 6.63
CA LYS A 313 0.34 13.00 7.78
C LYS A 313 1.49 12.01 7.97
N SER A 314 2.01 11.40 6.89
CA SER A 314 3.10 10.42 6.98
C SER A 314 4.43 11.02 7.43
N ALA A 315 4.74 12.23 6.95
CA ALA A 315 5.95 12.96 7.34
C ALA A 315 5.84 13.46 8.78
N VAL A 316 4.66 13.95 9.15
CA VAL A 316 4.39 14.46 10.49
C VAL A 316 4.34 13.36 11.53
N ALA A 317 3.83 12.17 11.19
CA ALA A 317 3.87 11.01 12.08
C ALA A 317 5.31 10.62 12.45
N ARG A 318 6.25 10.65 11.47
CA ARG A 318 7.68 10.41 11.75
C ARG A 318 8.29 11.47 12.67
N LEU A 319 7.94 12.74 12.47
CA LEU A 319 8.37 13.83 13.36
C LEU A 319 7.81 13.61 14.76
N ALA A 320 6.53 13.24 14.88
CA ALA A 320 5.91 12.94 16.17
C ALA A 320 6.59 11.78 16.90
N GLU A 321 6.90 10.69 16.20
CA GLU A 321 7.64 9.54 16.78
C GLU A 321 9.03 9.98 17.31
N GLN A 322 9.74 10.81 16.57
CA GLN A 322 11.04 11.31 16.99
C GLN A 322 10.93 12.21 18.23
N LEU A 323 9.93 13.08 18.29
CA LEU A 323 9.67 13.94 19.43
C LEU A 323 9.23 13.15 20.66
N GLN A 324 8.40 12.12 20.48
CA GLN A 324 8.00 11.19 21.55
C GLN A 324 9.20 10.39 22.07
N ALA A 325 10.11 9.96 21.19
CA ALA A 325 11.34 9.28 21.58
C ALA A 325 12.27 10.17 22.46
N LEU A 326 12.13 11.50 22.35
CA LEU A 326 12.80 12.47 23.23
C LEU A 326 12.05 12.71 24.55
N GLY A 327 10.98 11.97 24.83
CA GLY A 327 10.19 12.09 26.07
C GLY A 327 9.18 13.23 26.04
N LEU A 328 8.84 13.78 24.88
CA LEU A 328 7.85 14.85 24.74
C LEU A 328 6.46 14.27 24.49
N ARG A 329 5.42 14.88 25.01
CA ARG A 329 4.03 14.55 24.68
C ARG A 329 3.65 15.22 23.38
N VAL A 330 3.20 14.44 22.41
CA VAL A 330 2.81 14.97 21.08
C VAL A 330 1.34 14.70 20.86
N TRP A 331 0.59 15.75 20.51
CA TRP A 331 -0.80 15.65 20.10
C TRP A 331 -0.89 15.83 18.58
N LEU A 332 -1.50 14.81 17.92
CA LEU A 332 -1.77 14.77 16.50
C LEU A 332 -3.29 14.75 16.26
N ASP A 333 -3.77 15.66 15.45
CA ASP A 333 -5.18 15.99 15.19
C ASP A 333 -6.13 14.78 15.00
N ARG A 334 -5.67 13.65 14.47
CA ARG A 334 -6.54 12.51 14.13
C ARG A 334 -6.29 11.22 14.91
N GLN A 335 -5.18 11.08 15.59
CA GLN A 335 -4.87 9.87 16.36
C GLN A 335 -5.45 9.90 17.77
N ASP A 336 -5.64 11.10 18.31
CA ASP A 336 -6.07 11.31 19.70
C ASP A 336 -7.59 11.55 19.83
N LEU A 337 -8.34 11.55 18.72
CA LEU A 337 -9.78 11.79 18.71
C LEU A 337 -10.57 10.47 18.75
N ARG A 338 -11.53 10.41 19.66
CA ARG A 338 -12.49 9.30 19.76
C ARG A 338 -13.75 9.62 18.95
N GLY A 339 -14.38 8.58 18.38
CA GLY A 339 -15.64 8.75 17.65
C GLY A 339 -16.71 9.39 18.56
N GLY A 340 -17.23 10.55 18.14
CA GLY A 340 -18.22 11.34 18.91
C GLY A 340 -17.68 12.64 19.50
N ASP A 341 -16.39 12.91 19.43
CA ASP A 341 -15.80 14.17 19.92
C ASP A 341 -16.24 15.38 19.06
N GLU A 342 -16.62 16.46 19.72
CA GLU A 342 -16.92 17.74 19.06
C GLU A 342 -15.62 18.49 18.74
N TRP A 343 -15.16 18.41 17.50
CA TRP A 343 -13.92 19.00 16.99
C TRP A 343 -13.74 20.47 17.36
N ASP A 344 -14.80 21.25 17.24
CA ASP A 344 -14.78 22.68 17.47
C ASP A 344 -14.53 23.07 18.94
N ARG A 345 -14.71 22.14 19.88
CA ARG A 345 -14.44 22.34 21.30
C ARG A 345 -13.13 21.74 21.76
N LEU A 346 -12.76 20.58 21.20
CA LEU A 346 -11.59 19.83 21.68
C LEU A 346 -10.28 20.47 21.25
N ILE A 347 -10.15 20.87 20.00
CA ILE A 347 -8.91 21.45 19.46
C ILE A 347 -8.52 22.74 20.18
N PRO A 348 -9.42 23.73 20.37
CA PRO A 348 -9.07 24.91 21.16
C PRO A 348 -8.64 24.56 22.61
N ALA A 349 -9.27 23.57 23.23
CA ALA A 349 -8.92 23.15 24.60
C ALA A 349 -7.52 22.51 24.67
N VAL A 350 -7.14 21.71 23.67
CA VAL A 350 -5.80 21.12 23.58
C VAL A 350 -4.76 22.18 23.28
N LEU A 351 -5.02 23.09 22.31
CA LEU A 351 -4.15 24.21 22.01
C LEU A 351 -3.89 25.09 23.24
N GLN A 352 -4.90 25.28 24.11
CA GLN A 352 -4.71 26.03 25.38
C GLN A 352 -3.82 25.31 26.38
N LYS A 353 -3.72 23.98 26.32
CA LYS A 353 -2.88 23.17 27.22
C LYS A 353 -1.48 22.92 26.63
N ALA A 354 -1.31 23.06 25.33
CA ALA A 354 -0.04 22.82 24.65
C ALA A 354 1.04 23.79 25.15
N ALA A 355 2.22 23.28 25.43
CA ALA A 355 3.39 24.11 25.77
C ALA A 355 3.94 24.81 24.52
N TYR A 356 3.90 24.13 23.38
CA TYR A 356 4.31 24.65 22.06
C TYR A 356 3.40 24.13 20.95
N VAL A 357 3.29 24.91 19.89
CA VAL A 357 2.62 24.52 18.64
C VAL A 357 3.66 24.47 17.53
N ILE A 358 3.82 23.32 16.93
CA ILE A 358 4.65 23.12 15.74
C ILE A 358 3.75 23.21 14.52
N VAL A 359 3.96 24.18 13.66
CA VAL A 359 3.23 24.33 12.40
C VAL A 359 4.10 23.78 11.28
N VAL A 360 3.65 22.71 10.68
CA VAL A 360 4.34 22.05 9.58
C VAL A 360 3.96 22.71 8.26
N GLU A 361 4.91 23.46 7.71
CA GLU A 361 4.76 24.17 6.46
C GLU A 361 5.12 23.25 5.28
N SER A 362 4.25 23.19 4.28
CA SER A 362 4.45 22.45 3.05
C SER A 362 3.81 23.17 1.87
N PRO A 363 4.25 22.90 0.62
CA PRO A 363 3.58 23.40 -0.58
C PRO A 363 2.11 23.00 -0.68
N ARG A 364 1.73 21.88 -0.04
CA ARG A 364 0.37 21.36 -0.02
C ARG A 364 -0.53 22.22 0.87
N LEU A 365 -0.04 22.61 2.04
CA LEU A 365 -0.75 23.52 2.92
C LEU A 365 -0.94 24.90 2.28
N GLN A 366 0.09 25.43 1.63
CA GLN A 366 0.05 26.75 0.99
C GLN A 366 -0.93 26.86 -0.18
N ARG A 367 -1.15 25.78 -0.92
CA ARG A 367 -2.09 25.75 -2.07
C ARG A 367 -3.56 25.78 -1.64
N ARG A 368 -3.85 25.60 -0.37
CA ARG A 368 -5.23 25.60 0.13
C ARG A 368 -5.68 27.01 0.48
N VAL A 369 -6.76 27.44 -0.14
CA VAL A 369 -7.41 28.72 0.17
C VAL A 369 -8.19 28.61 1.48
N GLU A 370 -8.80 27.46 1.74
CA GLU A 370 -9.54 27.15 2.97
C GLU A 370 -9.04 25.81 3.57
N SER A 371 -8.67 25.83 4.84
CA SER A 371 -8.28 24.63 5.58
C SER A 371 -8.57 24.86 7.07
N TYR A 372 -8.95 23.79 7.76
CA TYR A 372 -9.11 23.79 9.21
C TYR A 372 -7.80 24.15 9.93
N VAL A 373 -6.68 23.82 9.32
CA VAL A 373 -5.32 24.16 9.77
C VAL A 373 -5.14 25.67 9.97
N TYR A 374 -5.69 26.50 9.08
CA TYR A 374 -5.63 27.97 9.26
C TYR A 374 -6.43 28.47 10.48
N LYS A 375 -7.51 27.75 10.86
CA LYS A 375 -8.23 28.04 12.10
C LYS A 375 -7.36 27.74 13.32
N GLU A 376 -6.65 26.60 13.31
CA GLU A 376 -5.71 26.23 14.37
C GLU A 376 -4.56 27.23 14.50
N ILE A 377 -3.96 27.62 13.38
CA ILE A 377 -2.89 28.64 13.32
C ILE A 377 -3.38 29.96 13.93
N ARG A 378 -4.58 30.42 13.60
CA ARG A 378 -5.13 31.66 14.17
C ARG A 378 -5.32 31.58 15.67
N ILE A 379 -5.86 30.47 16.17
CA ILE A 379 -6.01 30.25 17.63
C ILE A 379 -4.63 30.24 18.31
N ALA A 380 -3.62 29.62 17.68
CA ALA A 380 -2.26 29.60 18.20
C ALA A 380 -1.63 31.03 18.21
N LEU A 381 -1.83 31.80 17.16
CA LEU A 381 -1.35 33.21 17.07
C LEU A 381 -2.00 34.12 18.13
N GLU A 382 -3.30 33.99 18.34
CA GLU A 382 -4.00 34.71 19.41
C GLU A 382 -3.43 34.37 20.79
N ARG A 383 -3.07 33.10 21.01
CA ARG A 383 -2.43 32.72 22.25
C ARG A 383 -1.00 33.17 22.37
N GLN A 384 -0.22 33.20 21.27
CA GLN A 384 1.15 33.72 21.21
C GLN A 384 1.21 35.16 21.74
N GLN A 385 0.22 36.01 21.45
CA GLN A 385 0.14 37.38 21.90
C GLN A 385 0.00 37.55 23.43
N ARG A 386 -0.39 36.50 24.16
CA ARG A 386 -0.57 36.50 25.61
C ARG A 386 0.71 36.15 26.37
N PHE A 387 1.74 35.66 25.68
CA PHE A 387 3.03 35.34 26.29
C PHE A 387 3.94 36.58 26.39
N ALA A 388 4.91 36.50 27.29
CA ALA A 388 5.91 37.56 27.41
C ALA A 388 6.67 37.74 26.09
N PRO A 389 7.10 39.02 25.80
CA PRO A 389 7.91 39.29 24.62
C PRO A 389 9.13 38.37 24.55
N GLY A 390 9.34 37.73 23.38
CA GLY A 390 10.45 36.80 23.14
C GLY A 390 10.13 35.32 23.42
N PHE A 391 9.00 34.98 24.02
CA PHE A 391 8.58 33.60 24.18
C PHE A 391 8.07 33.03 22.83
N ARG A 392 8.66 31.93 22.41
CA ARG A 392 8.33 31.28 21.14
C ARG A 392 7.35 30.14 21.38
N TYR A 393 6.05 30.42 21.34
CA TYR A 393 4.98 29.43 21.48
C TYR A 393 4.74 28.66 20.18
N ILE A 394 4.87 29.35 19.02
CA ILE A 394 4.70 28.77 17.69
C ILE A 394 6.08 28.57 17.08
N ILE A 395 6.30 27.34 16.54
CA ILE A 395 7.54 26.94 15.88
C ILE A 395 7.17 26.45 14.47
N PRO A 396 7.38 27.28 13.43
CA PRO A 396 7.21 26.83 12.05
C PRO A 396 8.32 25.84 11.69
N VAL A 397 7.95 24.74 11.01
CA VAL A 397 8.86 23.69 10.53
C VAL A 397 8.58 23.42 9.08
N SER A 398 9.54 23.64 8.19
CA SER A 398 9.39 23.37 6.76
C SER A 398 9.80 21.94 6.43
N LEU A 399 8.92 21.17 5.81
CA LEU A 399 9.21 19.81 5.31
C LEU A 399 9.92 19.83 3.96
N GLU A 400 9.61 20.82 3.14
CA GLU A 400 10.14 21.02 1.78
C GLU A 400 10.40 22.53 1.61
N GLU A 401 11.26 22.90 0.63
CA GLU A 401 11.40 24.33 0.29
C GLU A 401 10.05 24.92 -0.13
N CYS A 402 9.51 25.79 0.69
CA CYS A 402 8.25 26.48 0.45
C CYS A 402 8.35 27.95 0.92
N GLY A 403 7.48 28.81 0.36
CA GLY A 403 7.52 30.26 0.64
C GLY A 403 7.07 30.67 2.06
N GLY A 404 6.76 29.70 2.93
CA GLY A 404 6.19 29.92 4.26
C GLY A 404 4.74 30.40 4.23
N ILE A 405 4.05 30.30 5.37
CA ILE A 405 2.69 30.83 5.56
C ILE A 405 2.82 32.33 5.89
N GLU A 406 2.03 33.19 5.23
CA GLU A 406 2.13 34.65 5.35
C GLU A 406 2.05 35.12 6.81
N GLU A 407 1.12 34.54 7.57
CA GLU A 407 0.91 34.85 8.98
C GLU A 407 2.09 34.47 9.89
N LEU A 408 2.96 33.56 9.42
CA LEU A 408 4.10 33.05 10.17
C LEU A 408 5.45 33.61 9.69
N LYS A 409 5.49 34.41 8.62
CA LYS A 409 6.73 34.95 8.03
C LYS A 409 7.60 35.76 9.00
N GLN A 410 7.01 36.31 10.06
CA GLN A 410 7.76 36.97 11.11
C GLN A 410 8.48 36.04 12.07
N LEU A 411 8.15 34.72 12.02
CA LEU A 411 8.78 33.70 12.83
C LEU A 411 9.83 32.99 11.98
N HIS A 412 10.99 32.75 12.56
CA HIS A 412 12.04 32.00 11.87
C HIS A 412 11.63 30.49 11.81
N ALA A 413 11.46 29.98 10.60
CA ALA A 413 11.14 28.55 10.39
C ALA A 413 12.39 27.67 10.58
N VAL A 414 12.20 26.50 11.18
CA VAL A 414 13.24 25.46 11.27
C VAL A 414 13.15 24.62 10.01
N ASP A 415 14.23 24.62 9.22
CA ASP A 415 14.30 23.83 8.00
C ASP A 415 14.78 22.40 8.31
N THR A 416 13.91 21.41 8.12
CA THR A 416 14.26 19.99 8.30
C THR A 416 15.10 19.43 7.15
N VAL A 417 15.11 20.08 5.99
CA VAL A 417 15.88 19.66 4.81
C VAL A 417 17.38 19.83 5.08
N SER A 418 17.77 20.93 5.70
CA SER A 418 19.18 21.20 6.05
C SER A 418 19.71 20.28 7.15
N TYR A 419 18.86 19.81 8.06
CA TYR A 419 19.29 18.93 9.18
C TYR A 419 19.62 17.50 8.73
N THR A 420 19.04 17.00 7.67
CA THR A 420 19.35 15.69 7.09
C THR A 420 20.71 15.68 6.39
N HIS A 421 21.18 16.80 5.88
CA HIS A 421 22.51 16.94 5.27
C HIS A 421 23.66 17.07 6.30
N LEU A 422 23.42 17.67 7.46
CA LEU A 422 24.45 17.82 8.50
C LEU A 422 24.84 16.50 9.16
N ARG A 423 23.90 15.54 9.34
CA ARG A 423 24.24 14.21 9.86
C ARG A 423 25.04 13.33 8.89
N ALA A 424 25.02 13.62 7.60
CA ALA A 424 25.80 12.86 6.61
C ALA A 424 27.29 13.26 6.61
N HIS A 425 27.67 14.38 7.23
CA HIS A 425 29.05 14.87 7.32
C HIS A 425 29.74 14.56 8.66
N GLU A 426 29.02 14.17 9.70
CA GLU A 426 29.61 13.83 11.01
C GLU A 426 29.99 12.35 11.17
N THR A 427 29.79 11.52 10.14
CA THR A 427 30.23 10.11 10.08
C THR A 427 31.27 9.90 8.97
N ARG A 428 32.36 10.62 9.04
CA ARG A 428 33.62 10.26 8.34
C ARG A 428 34.75 10.17 9.34
#